data_5a01b1256975c9c72f49eaab8a4226ad
#
_entry.id   5a01b1256975c9c72f49eaab8a4226ad
#
_cell.length_a   1.000
_cell.length_b   1.000
_cell.length_c   1.000
_cell.angle_alpha   90.00
_cell.angle_beta   90.00
_cell.angle_gamma   90.00
#
_symmetry.space_group_name_H-M   'P 1'
#
loop_
_entity.id
_entity.type
_entity.pdbx_description
1 polymer ?
#
loop_
_entity_poly.entity_id
_entity_poly.type
_entity_poly.pdbx_seq_one_letter_code
_entity_poly.pdbx_strand_id
1 'polypeptide(L)'
;MECCKEVGDTIDLTRIPCESSLMDQGLQAQLSGIFGKMEGSVTMKAVVDLSRDKDQEMAAFLKAVSALSQKLDLELYGPEEASMVPELNTAWLPVTGLYKDNIYGRAAFHGVPGGKEINSFVLAIYNLAGPGQAVPGGLKKKIDKLAQKTNIKICVSLACHHCPVVVAACQRIAILN
;
A
#
# COMPACT_ATOMS: atom_id res chain seq x y z
N MET A 1 -22.57 8.21 -6.35
CA MET A 1 -21.43 7.91 -5.46
C MET A 1 -20.20 8.48 -6.17
N GLU A 2 -19.73 9.65 -5.73
CA GLU A 2 -18.55 10.30 -6.35
C GLU A 2 -17.30 9.52 -5.97
N CYS A 3 -16.69 8.87 -6.95
CA CYS A 3 -15.54 7.98 -6.78
C CYS A 3 -14.19 8.72 -6.84
N CYS A 4 -14.16 10.05 -6.85
CA CYS A 4 -12.94 10.81 -7.08
C CYS A 4 -12.77 11.94 -6.08
N LYS A 5 -11.76 11.82 -5.20
CA LYS A 5 -11.11 12.99 -4.61
C LYS A 5 -10.00 13.42 -5.57
N GLU A 6 -10.05 14.66 -6.03
CA GLU A 6 -8.91 15.27 -6.76
C GLU A 6 -7.84 15.66 -5.74
N VAL A 7 -6.71 14.98 -5.78
CA VAL A 7 -5.48 15.39 -5.11
C VAL A 7 -4.40 15.31 -6.18
N GLY A 8 -3.87 16.45 -6.57
CA GLY A 8 -2.67 16.75 -7.36
C GLY A 8 -1.98 15.65 -8.16
N ASP A 9 -2.75 14.86 -8.90
CA ASP A 9 -2.29 13.68 -9.63
C ASP A 9 -1.89 14.08 -11.04
N THR A 10 -0.72 13.68 -11.44
CA THR A 10 -0.28 13.80 -12.81
C THR A 10 -0.99 12.79 -13.73
N ILE A 11 -1.41 11.64 -13.20
CA ILE A 11 -2.31 10.72 -13.89
C ILE A 11 -3.76 11.03 -13.51
N ASP A 12 -4.59 11.33 -14.51
CA ASP A 12 -6.02 11.56 -14.34
C ASP A 12 -6.74 10.29 -13.86
N LEU A 13 -7.09 10.27 -12.58
CA LEU A 13 -7.77 9.13 -11.95
C LEU A 13 -9.14 8.83 -12.58
N THR A 14 -9.78 9.78 -13.28
CA THR A 14 -11.07 9.52 -13.92
C THR A 14 -10.97 8.49 -15.03
N ARG A 15 -9.78 8.32 -15.63
CA ARG A 15 -9.49 7.32 -16.68
C ARG A 15 -9.22 5.92 -16.14
N ILE A 16 -8.98 5.79 -14.83
CA ILE A 16 -8.71 4.50 -14.21
C ILE A 16 -10.04 3.85 -13.81
N PRO A 17 -10.28 2.57 -14.12
CA PRO A 17 -11.47 1.86 -13.66
C PRO A 17 -11.63 1.88 -12.13
N CYS A 18 -12.85 2.04 -11.64
CA CYS A 18 -13.15 1.95 -10.20
C CYS A 18 -13.32 0.50 -9.74
N GLU A 19 -13.34 -0.45 -10.66
CA GLU A 19 -13.52 -1.87 -10.38
C GLU A 19 -12.20 -2.60 -10.67
N SER A 20 -11.86 -3.54 -9.81
CA SER A 20 -10.74 -4.44 -9.98
C SER A 20 -11.22 -5.89 -9.86
N SER A 21 -10.77 -6.75 -10.74
CA SER A 21 -11.07 -8.19 -10.71
C SER A 21 -10.60 -8.89 -9.43
N LEU A 22 -9.72 -8.23 -8.68
CA LEU A 22 -9.20 -8.73 -7.40
C LEU A 22 -10.08 -8.35 -6.19
N MET A 23 -11.14 -7.56 -6.41
CA MET A 23 -11.96 -6.95 -5.35
C MET A 23 -13.42 -7.37 -5.51
N ASP A 24 -13.77 -8.59 -5.09
CA ASP A 24 -15.17 -8.99 -5.00
C ASP A 24 -15.91 -8.25 -3.87
N GLN A 25 -17.25 -8.29 -3.88
CA GLN A 25 -18.09 -7.58 -2.91
C GLN A 25 -17.86 -8.05 -1.46
N GLY A 26 -17.57 -9.34 -1.27
CA GLY A 26 -17.29 -9.90 0.06
C GLY A 26 -16.00 -9.35 0.64
N LEU A 27 -14.94 -9.29 -0.18
CA LEU A 27 -13.66 -8.71 0.19
C LEU A 27 -13.80 -7.21 0.46
N GLN A 28 -14.51 -6.47 -0.40
CA GLN A 28 -14.76 -5.03 -0.20
C GLN A 28 -15.43 -4.74 1.16
N ALA A 29 -16.44 -5.53 1.54
CA ALA A 29 -17.13 -5.38 2.83
C ALA A 29 -16.18 -5.65 4.03
N GLN A 30 -15.35 -6.69 3.91
CA GLN A 30 -14.35 -7.01 4.95
C GLN A 30 -13.31 -5.89 5.10
N LEU A 31 -12.77 -5.38 3.99
CA LEU A 31 -11.78 -4.31 3.99
C LEU A 31 -12.35 -3.00 4.51
N SER A 32 -13.56 -2.63 4.12
CA SER A 32 -14.25 -1.45 4.66
C SER A 32 -14.39 -1.51 6.18
N GLY A 33 -14.67 -2.71 6.73
CA GLY A 33 -14.73 -2.93 8.18
C GLY A 33 -13.37 -2.75 8.88
N ILE A 34 -12.27 -3.09 8.23
CA ILE A 34 -10.90 -2.88 8.75
C ILE A 34 -10.54 -1.40 8.66
N PHE A 35 -10.75 -0.76 7.50
CA PHE A 35 -10.41 0.63 7.28
C PHE A 35 -11.26 1.60 8.11
N GLY A 36 -12.48 1.20 8.47
CA GLY A 36 -13.32 1.94 9.42
C GLY A 36 -12.71 2.09 10.81
N LYS A 37 -11.80 1.17 11.20
CA LYS A 37 -11.09 1.20 12.49
C LYS A 37 -9.79 2.01 12.47
N MET A 38 -9.39 2.53 11.33
CA MET A 38 -8.19 3.37 11.22
C MET A 38 -8.36 4.67 12.00
N GLU A 39 -7.30 5.14 12.66
CA GLU A 39 -7.28 6.41 13.40
C GLU A 39 -6.89 7.56 12.47
N GLY A 40 -5.86 7.39 11.65
CA GLY A 40 -5.37 8.39 10.71
C GLY A 40 -5.63 8.03 9.25
N SER A 41 -5.31 8.96 8.35
CA SER A 41 -5.35 8.75 6.91
C SER A 41 -4.04 8.16 6.40
N VAL A 42 -4.12 7.44 5.30
CA VAL A 42 -2.97 6.92 4.55
C VAL A 42 -3.13 7.28 3.08
N THR A 43 -2.06 7.82 2.49
CA THR A 43 -1.96 8.05 1.05
C THR A 43 -1.16 6.93 0.42
N MET A 44 -1.74 6.27 -0.56
CA MET A 44 -1.06 5.32 -1.43
C MET A 44 -0.47 6.11 -2.61
N LYS A 45 0.86 6.20 -2.70
CA LYS A 45 1.53 6.82 -3.83
C LYS A 45 2.14 5.73 -4.70
N ALA A 46 1.81 5.73 -5.99
CA ALA A 46 2.28 4.70 -6.89
C ALA A 46 2.87 5.26 -8.17
N VAL A 47 3.92 4.60 -8.67
CA VAL A 47 4.46 4.85 -10.02
C VAL A 47 4.04 3.69 -10.91
N VAL A 48 3.34 4.01 -12.00
CA VAL A 48 2.75 3.05 -12.93
C VAL A 48 3.01 3.47 -14.38
N ASP A 49 3.33 2.52 -15.23
CA ASP A 49 3.38 2.68 -16.68
C ASP A 49 2.08 2.15 -17.29
N LEU A 50 1.13 3.05 -17.56
CA LEU A 50 -0.19 2.67 -18.08
C LEU A 50 -0.18 2.04 -19.47
N SER A 51 0.97 1.94 -20.15
CA SER A 51 1.10 1.14 -21.37
C SER A 51 1.15 -0.37 -21.09
N ARG A 52 1.29 -0.79 -19.82
CA ARG A 52 1.46 -2.17 -19.38
C ARG A 52 0.22 -2.66 -18.62
N ASP A 53 -0.29 -3.83 -18.97
CA ASP A 53 -1.51 -4.41 -18.38
C ASP A 53 -1.41 -4.57 -16.85
N LYS A 54 -0.25 -5.01 -16.33
CA LYS A 54 -0.03 -5.18 -14.89
C LYS A 54 -0.06 -3.86 -14.11
N ASP A 55 0.38 -2.79 -14.73
CA ASP A 55 0.38 -1.47 -14.12
C ASP A 55 -1.04 -0.87 -14.15
N GLN A 56 -1.80 -1.11 -15.23
CA GLN A 56 -3.24 -0.78 -15.27
C GLN A 56 -4.02 -1.54 -14.20
N GLU A 57 -3.74 -2.84 -14.00
CA GLU A 57 -4.35 -3.66 -12.95
C GLU A 57 -4.02 -3.11 -11.56
N MET A 58 -2.76 -2.70 -11.32
CA MET A 58 -2.35 -2.06 -10.06
C MET A 58 -3.11 -0.75 -9.82
N ALA A 59 -3.19 0.12 -10.83
CA ALA A 59 -3.90 1.39 -10.73
C ALA A 59 -5.39 1.18 -10.40
N ALA A 60 -6.05 0.25 -11.10
CA ALA A 60 -7.46 -0.09 -10.84
C ALA A 60 -7.66 -0.68 -9.43
N PHE A 61 -6.76 -1.58 -8.99
CA PHE A 61 -6.79 -2.14 -7.64
C PHE A 61 -6.64 -1.06 -6.57
N LEU A 62 -5.65 -0.18 -6.69
CA LEU A 62 -5.42 0.90 -5.72
C LEU A 62 -6.60 1.88 -5.67
N LYS A 63 -7.20 2.20 -6.83
CA LYS A 63 -8.38 3.04 -6.90
C LYS A 63 -9.58 2.38 -6.22
N ALA A 64 -9.82 1.08 -6.46
CA ALA A 64 -10.87 0.34 -5.77
C ALA A 64 -10.66 0.30 -4.25
N VAL A 65 -9.41 0.16 -3.79
CA VAL A 65 -9.06 0.21 -2.36
C VAL A 65 -9.31 1.61 -1.78
N SER A 66 -8.88 2.68 -2.44
CA SER A 66 -9.07 4.05 -1.95
C SER A 66 -10.55 4.42 -1.80
N ALA A 67 -11.42 3.86 -2.64
CA ALA A 67 -12.87 4.08 -2.56
C ALA A 67 -13.54 3.47 -1.32
N LEU A 68 -12.85 2.56 -0.60
CA LEU A 68 -13.42 1.87 0.58
C LEU A 68 -13.43 2.72 1.85
N SER A 69 -12.69 3.82 1.90
CA SER A 69 -12.64 4.69 3.09
C SER A 69 -12.22 6.11 2.72
N GLN A 70 -12.83 7.09 3.37
CA GLN A 70 -12.42 8.50 3.24
C GLN A 70 -11.04 8.79 3.87
N LYS A 71 -10.47 7.82 4.59
CA LYS A 71 -9.12 7.90 5.17
C LYS A 71 -8.05 7.32 4.25
N LEU A 72 -8.42 6.91 3.04
CA LEU A 72 -7.51 6.39 2.03
C LEU A 72 -7.47 7.35 0.85
N ASP A 73 -6.31 7.90 0.57
CA ASP A 73 -6.03 8.73 -0.57
C ASP A 73 -5.13 7.99 -1.57
N LEU A 74 -5.22 8.33 -2.85
CA LEU A 74 -4.43 7.74 -3.91
C LEU A 74 -3.80 8.84 -4.77
N GLU A 75 -2.50 8.72 -5.00
CA GLU A 75 -1.75 9.53 -5.96
C GLU A 75 -1.05 8.60 -6.95
N LEU A 76 -1.27 8.80 -8.25
CA LEU A 76 -0.64 8.03 -9.31
C LEU A 76 0.30 8.91 -10.13
N TYR A 77 1.49 8.41 -10.40
CA TYR A 77 2.55 9.07 -11.15
C TYR A 77 2.98 8.20 -12.34
N GLY A 78 3.31 8.84 -13.45
CA GLY A 78 3.99 8.18 -14.57
C GLY A 78 5.48 7.93 -14.26
N PRO A 79 6.17 7.10 -15.07
CA PRO A 79 7.60 6.85 -14.89
C PRO A 79 8.45 8.13 -14.98
N GLU A 80 8.04 9.10 -15.78
CA GLU A 80 8.66 10.41 -15.95
C GLU A 80 8.56 11.29 -14.70
N GLU A 81 7.60 11.00 -13.83
CA GLU A 81 7.31 11.74 -12.61
C GLU A 81 7.81 11.02 -11.34
N ALA A 82 8.60 9.96 -11.53
CA ALA A 82 9.18 9.17 -10.44
C ALA A 82 9.98 9.99 -9.41
N SER A 83 10.48 11.17 -9.81
CA SER A 83 11.16 12.11 -8.92
C SER A 83 10.26 12.70 -7.82
N MET A 84 8.93 12.63 -7.99
CA MET A 84 7.96 13.08 -6.97
C MET A 84 7.88 12.12 -5.76
N VAL A 85 8.37 10.91 -5.91
CA VAL A 85 8.39 9.86 -4.86
C VAL A 85 9.77 9.19 -4.78
N PRO A 86 10.81 9.94 -4.42
CA PRO A 86 12.21 9.49 -4.48
C PRO A 86 12.53 8.32 -3.55
N GLU A 87 11.66 8.03 -2.59
CA GLU A 87 11.80 6.89 -1.68
C GLU A 87 11.48 5.56 -2.34
N LEU A 88 10.71 5.58 -3.45
CA LEU A 88 10.29 4.36 -4.14
C LEU A 88 11.35 3.91 -5.14
N ASN A 89 11.62 2.60 -5.15
CA ASN A 89 12.52 2.02 -6.16
C ASN A 89 11.75 1.80 -7.47
N THR A 90 11.87 2.71 -8.40
CA THR A 90 11.17 2.68 -9.70
C THR A 90 11.86 1.83 -10.77
N ALA A 91 12.96 1.14 -10.45
CA ALA A 91 13.58 0.19 -11.37
C ALA A 91 12.68 -1.02 -11.67
N TRP A 92 11.70 -1.29 -10.82
CA TRP A 92 10.72 -2.39 -10.97
C TRP A 92 9.30 -1.85 -10.80
N LEU A 93 8.65 -1.53 -11.91
CA LEU A 93 7.26 -1.08 -11.95
C LEU A 93 6.29 -2.27 -12.09
N PRO A 94 5.04 -2.11 -11.63
CA PRO A 94 4.53 -0.99 -10.85
C PRO A 94 5.05 -1.02 -9.42
N VAL A 95 5.14 0.14 -8.77
CA VAL A 95 5.50 0.24 -7.36
C VAL A 95 4.54 1.15 -6.60
N THR A 96 4.11 0.74 -5.41
CA THR A 96 3.28 1.52 -4.50
C THR A 96 3.95 1.66 -3.16
N GLY A 97 4.06 2.88 -2.65
CA GLY A 97 4.45 3.18 -1.27
C GLY A 97 3.27 3.66 -0.43
N LEU A 98 3.38 3.46 0.87
CA LEU A 98 2.39 3.93 1.83
C LEU A 98 2.95 5.14 2.58
N TYR A 99 2.13 6.19 2.70
CA TYR A 99 2.51 7.46 3.33
C TYR A 99 1.47 7.87 4.38
N LYS A 100 1.94 8.46 5.47
CA LYS A 100 1.09 9.11 6.47
C LYS A 100 1.62 10.50 6.70
N ASP A 101 0.75 11.52 6.62
CA ASP A 101 1.13 12.93 6.75
C ASP A 101 2.30 13.31 5.80
N ASN A 102 2.28 12.81 4.57
CA ASN A 102 3.35 12.91 3.56
C ASN A 102 4.70 12.29 3.96
N ILE A 103 4.76 11.53 5.05
CA ILE A 103 5.96 10.82 5.47
C ILE A 103 5.88 9.38 4.95
N TYR A 104 6.93 8.93 4.25
CA TYR A 104 7.01 7.56 3.76
C TYR A 104 7.03 6.55 4.91
N GLY A 105 6.07 5.63 4.91
CA GLY A 105 5.91 4.59 5.92
C GLY A 105 6.88 3.41 5.81
N ARG A 106 7.90 3.51 4.95
CA ARG A 106 8.97 2.51 4.75
C ARG A 106 8.49 1.14 4.29
N ALA A 107 7.28 1.06 3.73
CA ALA A 107 6.73 -0.14 3.12
C ALA A 107 6.34 0.15 1.67
N ALA A 108 6.88 -0.63 0.74
CA ALA A 108 6.53 -0.54 -0.67
C ALA A 108 6.22 -1.93 -1.24
N PHE A 109 5.39 -1.94 -2.27
CA PHE A 109 4.95 -3.14 -2.98
C PHE A 109 5.30 -2.99 -4.45
N HIS A 110 6.01 -3.97 -4.99
CA HIS A 110 6.29 -4.10 -6.42
C HIS A 110 5.35 -5.14 -7.02
N GLY A 111 4.49 -4.71 -7.94
CA GLY A 111 3.40 -5.53 -8.48
C GLY A 111 2.15 -5.50 -7.62
N VAL A 112 1.07 -6.05 -8.16
CA VAL A 112 -0.25 -6.04 -7.51
C VAL A 112 -0.26 -7.01 -6.34
N PRO A 113 -0.60 -6.57 -5.11
CA PRO A 113 -0.64 -7.43 -3.92
C PRO A 113 -1.92 -8.28 -3.91
N GLY A 114 -2.10 -9.12 -4.94
CA GLY A 114 -3.24 -10.03 -5.09
C GLY A 114 -3.13 -11.31 -4.26
N GLY A 115 -4.13 -12.18 -4.38
CA GLY A 115 -4.13 -13.49 -3.74
C GLY A 115 -3.92 -13.41 -2.23
N LYS A 116 -2.93 -14.13 -1.71
CA LYS A 116 -2.63 -14.15 -0.27
C LYS A 116 -2.02 -12.84 0.25
N GLU A 117 -1.38 -12.04 -0.63
CA GLU A 117 -0.70 -10.81 -0.25
C GLU A 117 -1.65 -9.62 -0.02
N ILE A 118 -2.93 -9.73 -0.38
CA ILE A 118 -3.94 -8.70 -0.02
C ILE A 118 -3.91 -8.45 1.49
N ASN A 119 -3.78 -9.51 2.29
CA ASN A 119 -3.76 -9.38 3.74
C ASN A 119 -2.55 -8.57 4.24
N SER A 120 -1.34 -8.81 3.70
CA SER A 120 -0.15 -8.05 4.10
C SER A 120 -0.24 -6.58 3.68
N PHE A 121 -0.83 -6.30 2.51
CA PHE A 121 -1.07 -4.93 2.05
C PHE A 121 -2.05 -4.18 2.97
N VAL A 122 -3.19 -4.79 3.28
CA VAL A 122 -4.20 -4.21 4.18
C VAL A 122 -3.65 -3.99 5.59
N LEU A 123 -2.89 -4.97 6.11
CA LEU A 123 -2.24 -4.84 7.42
C LEU A 123 -1.19 -3.72 7.44
N ALA A 124 -0.44 -3.51 6.36
CA ALA A 124 0.51 -2.41 6.27
C ALA A 124 -0.21 -1.05 6.35
N ILE A 125 -1.31 -0.88 5.63
CA ILE A 125 -2.16 0.33 5.70
C ILE A 125 -2.68 0.53 7.13
N TYR A 126 -3.29 -0.48 7.74
CA TYR A 126 -3.84 -0.41 9.08
C TYR A 126 -2.78 -0.12 10.14
N ASN A 127 -1.61 -0.72 10.01
CA ASN A 127 -0.48 -0.51 10.90
C ASN A 127 0.10 0.92 10.81
N LEU A 128 0.10 1.50 9.61
CA LEU A 128 0.57 2.87 9.41
C LEU A 128 -0.45 3.92 9.87
N ALA A 129 -1.73 3.68 9.59
CA ALA A 129 -2.81 4.57 10.00
C ALA A 129 -2.97 4.66 11.52
N GLY A 130 -2.76 3.54 12.24
CA GLY A 130 -3.08 3.34 13.65
C GLY A 130 -4.52 2.84 13.85
N PRO A 131 -4.80 2.21 15.01
CA PRO A 131 -3.85 1.95 16.10
C PRO A 131 -2.81 0.87 15.76
N GLY A 132 -3.03 0.13 14.66
CA GLY A 132 -2.18 -0.96 14.21
C GLY A 132 -2.28 -2.21 15.09
N GLN A 133 -1.55 -3.25 14.70
CA GLN A 133 -1.46 -4.49 15.47
C GLN A 133 -0.66 -4.27 16.76
N ALA A 134 -1.11 -4.86 17.85
CA ALA A 134 -0.38 -4.81 19.11
C ALA A 134 1.01 -5.46 18.98
N VAL A 135 2.00 -4.82 19.60
CA VAL A 135 3.38 -5.33 19.63
C VAL A 135 3.81 -5.45 21.09
N PRO A 136 4.31 -6.62 21.52
CA PRO A 136 4.84 -6.76 22.87
C PRO A 136 5.91 -5.71 23.18
N GLY A 137 5.81 -5.06 24.35
CA GLY A 137 6.69 -3.93 24.69
C GLY A 137 8.19 -4.27 24.67
N GLY A 138 8.54 -5.52 25.00
CA GLY A 138 9.92 -5.99 24.89
C GLY A 138 10.43 -6.08 23.44
N LEU A 139 9.55 -6.43 22.50
CA LEU A 139 9.88 -6.46 21.08
C LEU A 139 9.99 -5.03 20.52
N LYS A 140 9.05 -4.14 20.87
CA LYS A 140 9.11 -2.74 20.46
C LYS A 140 10.44 -2.09 20.86
N LYS A 141 10.88 -2.28 22.11
CA LYS A 141 12.18 -1.77 22.59
C LYS A 141 13.38 -2.30 21.80
N LYS A 142 13.29 -3.51 21.24
CA LYS A 142 14.34 -4.07 20.38
C LYS A 142 14.30 -3.42 18.99
N ILE A 143 13.11 -3.21 18.44
CA ILE A 143 12.94 -2.52 17.14
C ILE A 143 13.48 -1.09 17.23
N ASP A 144 13.12 -0.34 18.28
CA ASP A 144 13.58 1.05 18.49
C ASP A 144 15.11 1.19 18.60
N LYS A 145 15.83 0.07 18.88
CA LYS A 145 17.31 0.03 18.93
C LYS A 145 17.98 -0.30 17.60
N LEU A 146 17.22 -0.58 16.55
CA LEU A 146 17.78 -0.85 15.23
C LEU A 146 18.27 0.48 14.62
N ALA A 147 19.57 0.73 14.74
CA ALA A 147 20.21 1.96 14.26
C ALA A 147 20.76 1.82 12.83
N GLN A 148 21.00 0.59 12.37
CA GLN A 148 21.54 0.37 11.04
C GLN A 148 20.46 0.50 9.97
N LYS A 149 20.66 1.39 9.02
CA LYS A 149 19.80 1.50 7.83
C LYS A 149 19.86 0.18 7.05
N THR A 150 18.73 -0.51 6.97
CA THR A 150 18.62 -1.82 6.32
C THR A 150 17.49 -1.78 5.27
N ASN A 151 17.78 -2.24 4.07
CA ASN A 151 16.79 -2.43 3.02
C ASN A 151 16.49 -3.93 2.91
N ILE A 152 15.24 -4.31 3.18
CA ILE A 152 14.77 -5.69 3.10
C ILE A 152 13.94 -5.85 1.84
N LYS A 153 14.34 -6.76 0.95
CA LYS A 153 13.59 -7.14 -0.24
C LYS A 153 13.06 -8.56 -0.06
N ILE A 154 11.75 -8.73 -0.21
CA ILE A 154 11.09 -10.02 -0.05
C ILE A 154 10.43 -10.37 -1.39
N CYS A 155 10.89 -11.46 -2.00
CA CYS A 155 10.25 -12.03 -3.19
C CYS A 155 9.19 -13.03 -2.74
N VAL A 156 7.96 -12.87 -3.21
CA VAL A 156 6.81 -13.68 -2.80
C VAL A 156 6.17 -14.37 -4.00
N SER A 157 5.47 -15.48 -3.73
CA SER A 157 4.49 -16.05 -4.65
C SER A 157 3.09 -15.76 -4.10
N LEU A 158 2.19 -15.26 -4.94
CA LEU A 158 0.81 -14.93 -4.56
C LEU A 158 0.01 -16.14 -4.06
N ALA A 159 0.46 -17.36 -4.39
CA ALA A 159 -0.12 -18.62 -3.89
C ALA A 159 0.52 -19.12 -2.58
N CYS A 160 1.59 -18.50 -2.11
CA CYS A 160 2.33 -18.90 -0.93
C CYS A 160 1.53 -18.63 0.36
N HIS A 161 1.35 -19.63 1.21
CA HIS A 161 0.61 -19.48 2.47
C HIS A 161 1.44 -18.86 3.61
N HIS A 162 2.78 -18.93 3.53
CA HIS A 162 3.69 -18.42 4.56
C HIS A 162 4.21 -17.02 4.26
N CYS A 163 4.23 -16.60 2.99
CA CYS A 163 4.77 -15.32 2.58
C CYS A 163 4.10 -14.13 3.28
N PRO A 164 2.75 -14.04 3.39
CA PRO A 164 2.10 -12.89 4.03
C PRO A 164 2.52 -12.66 5.47
N VAL A 165 2.84 -13.73 6.21
CA VAL A 165 3.30 -13.62 7.61
C VAL A 165 4.67 -12.95 7.69
N VAL A 166 5.60 -13.35 6.81
CA VAL A 166 6.96 -12.77 6.77
C VAL A 166 6.89 -11.32 6.29
N VAL A 167 6.12 -11.06 5.23
CA VAL A 167 5.92 -9.71 4.68
C VAL A 167 5.35 -8.78 5.74
N ALA A 168 4.25 -9.18 6.41
CA ALA A 168 3.63 -8.36 7.44
C ALA A 168 4.56 -8.09 8.63
N ALA A 169 5.37 -9.07 9.05
CA ALA A 169 6.34 -8.89 10.11
C ALA A 169 7.43 -7.87 9.73
N CYS A 170 8.01 -7.98 8.54
CA CYS A 170 9.02 -7.04 8.06
C CYS A 170 8.47 -5.63 7.89
N GLN A 171 7.27 -5.49 7.32
CA GLN A 171 6.58 -4.20 7.19
C GLN A 171 6.29 -3.59 8.57
N ARG A 172 5.85 -4.41 9.54
CA ARG A 172 5.60 -3.92 10.90
C ARG A 172 6.86 -3.39 11.56
N ILE A 173 8.00 -4.05 11.36
CA ILE A 173 9.30 -3.56 11.84
C ILE A 173 9.65 -2.24 11.18
N ALA A 174 9.51 -2.14 9.85
CA ALA A 174 9.84 -0.94 9.10
C ALA A 174 8.98 0.28 9.48
N ILE A 175 7.67 0.07 9.73
CA ILE A 175 6.74 1.13 10.14
C ILE A 175 7.04 1.60 11.58
N LEU A 176 7.53 0.73 12.43
CA LEU A 176 7.79 1.06 13.86
C LEU A 176 9.18 1.65 14.12
N ASN A 177 10.15 1.48 13.20
CA ASN A 177 11.51 1.98 13.32
C ASN A 177 11.65 3.35 12.65
#